data_8faddeef6d0549effefee55e767eddb7
#
_entry.id   8faddeef6d0549effefee55e767eddb7
#
_cell.length_a   1.000
_cell.length_b   1.000
_cell.length_c   1.000
_cell.angle_alpha   90.00
_cell.angle_beta   90.00
_cell.angle_gamma   90.00
#
_symmetry.space_group_name_H-M   'P 1'
#
loop_
_entity.id
_entity.type
_entity.pdbx_description
1 polymer ?
#
loop_
_entity_poly.entity_id
_entity_poly.type
_entity_poly.pdbx_seq_one_letter_code
_entity_poly.pdbx_strand_id
1 'polypeptide(L)'
;SRWATEGAGASATSPPRTGPRVVVVGGGYGGATVAKYLNMWSNGSVNVTLIEPNPAFISCPLSNLVLGGSKQIADLTVSYEGLVKRGVRVIAATATQIDYGRGVVRLTSEQEVPFDRLVLSPGVDFLYDQVAGMASDAAQARVLHAWKAGPQTVALRAQLEAMRDGGVFAISIPR
;
A
#
# COMPACT_ATOMS: atom_id res chain seq x y z
N SER A 1 19.35 12.08 -12.92
CA SER A 1 19.33 11.44 -14.22
C SER A 1 20.06 10.11 -14.17
N ARG A 2 19.35 9.00 -13.95
CA ARG A 2 19.63 7.59 -14.27
C ARG A 2 18.82 6.68 -13.35
N TRP A 3 17.51 6.70 -13.54
CA TRP A 3 16.63 5.63 -13.09
C TRP A 3 15.63 5.37 -14.20
N ALA A 4 16.14 4.86 -15.30
CA ALA A 4 15.31 4.26 -16.33
C ALA A 4 16.10 3.11 -16.93
N THR A 5 15.39 2.01 -17.13
CA THR A 5 15.77 0.78 -17.81
C THR A 5 16.62 -0.19 -16.99
N GLU A 6 15.96 -1.22 -16.50
CA GLU A 6 16.17 -2.63 -16.81
C GLU A 6 15.46 -3.51 -15.80
N GLY A 7 14.69 -4.45 -16.28
CA GLY A 7 14.18 -5.54 -15.47
C GLY A 7 12.69 -5.80 -15.58
N ALA A 8 12.17 -6.00 -16.77
CA ALA A 8 11.02 -6.87 -16.94
C ALA A 8 11.45 -8.29 -16.52
N GLY A 9 11.55 -8.50 -15.22
CA GLY A 9 11.77 -9.80 -14.62
C GLY A 9 10.56 -10.67 -14.97
N ALA A 10 10.78 -11.68 -15.80
CA ALA A 10 9.82 -12.70 -16.15
C ALA A 10 9.18 -13.22 -14.86
N SER A 11 7.89 -12.93 -14.68
CA SER A 11 7.04 -13.58 -13.69
C SER A 11 7.16 -15.09 -13.94
N ALA A 12 7.81 -15.80 -13.04
CA ALA A 12 7.79 -17.26 -13.05
C ALA A 12 6.31 -17.67 -12.93
N THR A 13 5.72 -18.01 -14.06
CA THR A 13 4.36 -18.53 -14.13
C THR A 13 4.37 -19.92 -13.53
N SER A 14 4.09 -20.00 -12.22
CA SER A 14 3.71 -21.26 -11.61
C SER A 14 2.52 -21.82 -12.39
N PRO A 15 2.45 -23.16 -12.62
CA PRO A 15 1.35 -23.75 -13.34
C PRO A 15 0.01 -23.35 -12.71
N PRO A 16 -1.05 -23.15 -13.52
CA PRO A 16 -2.35 -22.74 -13.00
C PRO A 16 -2.83 -23.78 -11.98
N ARG A 17 -2.99 -23.35 -10.74
CA ARG A 17 -3.58 -24.19 -9.69
C ARG A 17 -5.07 -24.35 -9.99
N THR A 18 -5.60 -25.54 -9.85
CA THR A 18 -7.00 -25.89 -10.16
C THR A 18 -8.01 -25.43 -9.09
N GLY A 19 -7.53 -24.78 -8.01
CA GLY A 19 -8.36 -24.34 -6.88
C GLY A 19 -9.11 -23.02 -7.09
N PRO A 20 -10.00 -22.67 -6.14
CA PRO A 20 -10.74 -21.42 -6.18
C PRO A 20 -9.81 -20.19 -6.26
N ARG A 21 -10.23 -19.20 -7.01
CA ARG A 21 -9.50 -17.93 -7.18
C ARG A 21 -10.02 -16.90 -6.17
N VAL A 22 -9.15 -16.48 -5.27
CA VAL A 22 -9.47 -15.40 -4.33
C VAL A 22 -8.62 -14.20 -4.68
N VAL A 23 -9.28 -13.09 -5.02
CA VAL A 23 -8.63 -11.82 -5.25
C VAL A 23 -8.76 -10.96 -4.00
N VAL A 24 -7.65 -10.41 -3.54
CA VAL A 24 -7.56 -9.46 -2.42
C VAL A 24 -7.13 -8.11 -2.98
N VAL A 25 -7.94 -7.08 -2.81
CA VAL A 25 -7.64 -5.71 -3.21
C VAL A 25 -7.17 -4.91 -2.00
N GLY A 26 -5.93 -4.42 -2.06
CA GLY A 26 -5.27 -3.70 -0.98
C GLY A 26 -4.34 -4.58 -0.14
N GLY A 27 -3.07 -4.16 -0.05
CA GLY A 27 -1.99 -4.89 0.62
C GLY A 27 -1.62 -4.36 2.01
N GLY A 28 -2.52 -3.60 2.65
CA GLY A 28 -2.35 -3.15 4.03
C GLY A 28 -2.45 -4.28 5.06
N TYR A 29 -2.61 -3.94 6.33
CA TYR A 29 -2.72 -4.93 7.42
C TYR A 29 -3.79 -5.98 7.14
N GLY A 30 -5.00 -5.57 6.75
CA GLY A 30 -6.10 -6.49 6.49
C GLY A 30 -5.83 -7.41 5.31
N GLY A 31 -5.57 -6.84 4.13
CA GLY A 31 -5.43 -7.60 2.90
C GLY A 31 -4.20 -8.50 2.87
N ALA A 32 -3.03 -8.02 3.30
CA ALA A 32 -1.82 -8.85 3.39
C ALA A 32 -2.00 -10.00 4.38
N THR A 33 -2.67 -9.75 5.51
CA THR A 33 -2.99 -10.79 6.51
C THR A 33 -3.92 -11.85 5.92
N VAL A 34 -5.02 -11.42 5.29
CA VAL A 34 -5.95 -12.35 4.64
C VAL A 34 -5.25 -13.18 3.56
N ALA A 35 -4.47 -12.54 2.68
CA ALA A 35 -3.73 -13.24 1.64
C ALA A 35 -2.78 -14.30 2.20
N LYS A 36 -2.05 -13.95 3.27
CA LYS A 36 -1.15 -14.87 3.97
C LYS A 36 -1.89 -16.07 4.52
N TYR A 37 -2.94 -15.86 5.30
CA TYR A 37 -3.62 -16.93 6.01
C TYR A 37 -4.48 -17.80 5.10
N LEU A 38 -5.12 -17.23 4.07
CA LEU A 38 -5.81 -18.03 3.05
C LEU A 38 -4.86 -18.99 2.36
N ASN A 39 -3.69 -18.52 1.94
CA ASN A 39 -2.69 -19.39 1.33
C ASN A 39 -2.18 -20.46 2.30
N MET A 40 -1.89 -20.08 3.54
CA MET A 40 -1.32 -20.94 4.56
C MET A 40 -2.33 -22.04 5.01
N TRP A 41 -3.57 -21.65 5.32
CA TRP A 41 -4.57 -22.60 5.82
C TRP A 41 -5.15 -23.50 4.73
N SER A 42 -5.17 -23.03 3.49
CA SER A 42 -5.55 -23.87 2.36
C SER A 42 -4.43 -24.83 1.90
N ASN A 43 -3.26 -24.75 2.53
CA ASN A 43 -2.05 -25.46 2.09
C ASN A 43 -1.77 -25.25 0.59
N GLY A 44 -2.02 -24.01 0.11
CA GLY A 44 -1.84 -23.62 -1.29
C GLY A 44 -2.88 -24.16 -2.27
N SER A 45 -3.97 -24.77 -1.80
CA SER A 45 -5.06 -25.23 -2.70
C SER A 45 -5.92 -24.09 -3.22
N VAL A 46 -5.89 -22.90 -2.59
CA VAL A 46 -6.55 -21.69 -3.05
C VAL A 46 -5.58 -20.83 -3.84
N ASN A 47 -6.02 -20.31 -4.99
CA ASN A 47 -5.25 -19.36 -5.79
C ASN A 47 -5.46 -17.96 -5.25
N VAL A 48 -4.53 -17.44 -4.46
CA VAL A 48 -4.61 -16.11 -3.87
C VAL A 48 -3.85 -15.12 -4.73
N THR A 49 -4.55 -14.06 -5.18
CA THR A 49 -3.96 -12.90 -5.88
C THR A 49 -4.17 -11.65 -5.03
N LEU A 50 -3.09 -10.96 -4.71
CA LEU A 50 -3.10 -9.66 -4.05
C LEU A 50 -2.86 -8.57 -5.09
N ILE A 51 -3.75 -7.57 -5.16
CA ILE A 51 -3.62 -6.37 -6.01
C ILE A 51 -3.27 -5.20 -5.09
N GLU A 52 -2.09 -4.62 -5.27
CA GLU A 52 -1.58 -3.50 -4.46
C GLU A 52 -0.65 -2.64 -5.30
N PRO A 53 -0.93 -1.33 -5.46
CA PRO A 53 -0.09 -0.44 -6.27
C PRO A 53 1.27 -0.16 -5.67
N ASN A 54 1.41 -0.19 -4.34
CA ASN A 54 2.66 0.12 -3.69
C ASN A 54 3.59 -1.11 -3.65
N PRO A 55 4.91 -0.93 -3.85
CA PRO A 55 5.86 -2.04 -3.88
C PRO A 55 6.10 -2.67 -2.50
N ALA A 56 5.75 -1.95 -1.43
CA ALA A 56 5.92 -2.40 -0.07
C ALA A 56 4.87 -1.79 0.85
N PHE A 57 4.58 -2.46 1.93
CA PHE A 57 3.73 -1.97 3.01
C PHE A 57 4.56 -1.15 4.01
N ILE A 58 4.04 0.01 4.42
CA ILE A 58 4.65 0.83 5.47
C ILE A 58 3.70 0.85 6.68
N SER A 59 4.22 0.41 7.82
CA SER A 59 3.45 0.31 9.07
C SER A 59 3.13 1.69 9.65
N CYS A 60 1.87 2.10 9.60
CA CYS A 60 1.43 3.40 10.09
C CYS A 60 1.53 3.55 11.63
N PRO A 61 1.13 2.60 12.49
CA PRO A 61 1.11 2.78 13.95
C PRO A 61 2.46 3.13 14.57
N LEU A 62 3.57 2.78 13.93
CA LEU A 62 4.92 3.05 14.42
C LEU A 62 5.55 4.30 13.79
N SER A 63 4.85 5.04 12.93
CA SER A 63 5.38 6.21 12.24
C SER A 63 5.78 7.36 13.18
N ASN A 64 5.15 7.45 14.34
CA ASN A 64 5.53 8.39 15.40
C ASN A 64 6.97 8.17 15.90
N LEU A 65 7.50 6.94 15.84
CA LEU A 65 8.89 6.64 16.20
C LEU A 65 9.88 7.18 15.17
N VAL A 66 9.45 7.31 13.92
CA VAL A 66 10.24 8.00 12.88
C VAL A 66 10.25 9.49 13.13
N LEU A 67 9.11 10.10 13.47
CA LEU A 67 9.03 11.50 13.85
C LEU A 67 9.89 11.81 15.07
N GLY A 68 9.88 10.93 16.07
CA GLY A 68 10.73 11.03 17.27
C GLY A 68 12.21 10.73 17.03
N GLY A 69 12.60 10.23 15.86
CA GLY A 69 13.99 9.93 15.49
C GLY A 69 14.54 8.62 16.04
N SER A 70 13.73 7.80 16.70
CA SER A 70 14.16 6.49 17.24
C SER A 70 14.11 5.37 16.19
N LYS A 71 13.44 5.58 15.04
CA LYS A 71 13.39 4.65 13.91
C LYS A 71 13.56 5.39 12.59
N GLN A 72 13.97 4.61 11.57
CA GLN A 72 13.94 5.06 10.17
C GLN A 72 12.68 4.51 9.49
N ILE A 73 12.24 5.13 8.41
CA ILE A 73 11.07 4.66 7.64
C ILE A 73 11.30 3.24 7.09
N ALA A 74 12.54 2.88 6.79
CA ALA A 74 12.91 1.54 6.34
C ALA A 74 12.60 0.46 7.38
N ASP A 75 12.70 0.77 8.68
CA ASP A 75 12.38 -0.16 9.76
C ASP A 75 10.89 -0.53 9.81
N LEU A 76 10.04 0.31 9.21
CA LEU A 76 8.59 0.14 9.14
C LEU A 76 8.12 -0.41 7.81
N THR A 77 9.04 -0.60 6.86
CA THR A 77 8.72 -1.00 5.49
C THR A 77 8.90 -2.51 5.33
N VAL A 78 7.86 -3.17 4.85
CA VAL A 78 7.83 -4.63 4.65
C VAL A 78 7.47 -4.92 3.20
N SER A 79 8.34 -5.63 2.48
CA SER A 79 8.09 -6.05 1.11
C SER A 79 7.07 -7.20 1.04
N TYR A 80 6.42 -7.34 -0.11
CA TYR A 80 5.50 -8.46 -0.37
C TYR A 80 6.20 -9.76 -0.79
N GLU A 81 7.54 -9.78 -0.86
CA GLU A 81 8.31 -10.98 -1.21
C GLU A 81 7.98 -12.19 -0.34
N GLY A 82 7.72 -11.97 0.95
CA GLY A 82 7.33 -13.03 1.86
C GLY A 82 6.01 -13.71 1.47
N LEU A 83 5.06 -12.96 0.87
CA LEU A 83 3.83 -13.52 0.31
C LEU A 83 4.10 -14.26 -1.01
N VAL A 84 4.92 -13.68 -1.88
CA VAL A 84 5.31 -14.29 -3.16
C VAL A 84 6.01 -15.64 -2.94
N LYS A 85 6.96 -15.69 -2.02
CA LYS A 85 7.68 -16.94 -1.65
C LYS A 85 6.73 -18.03 -1.12
N ARG A 86 5.59 -17.64 -0.58
CA ARG A 86 4.53 -18.58 -0.13
C ARG A 86 3.57 -19.00 -1.23
N GLY A 87 3.69 -18.41 -2.43
CA GLY A 87 2.85 -18.73 -3.58
C GLY A 87 1.62 -17.83 -3.75
N VAL A 88 1.55 -16.68 -3.06
CA VAL A 88 0.58 -15.63 -3.35
C VAL A 88 1.05 -14.87 -4.59
N ARG A 89 0.17 -14.69 -5.57
CA ARG A 89 0.45 -13.83 -6.72
C ARG A 89 0.24 -12.39 -6.31
N VAL A 90 1.26 -11.55 -6.43
CA VAL A 90 1.17 -10.11 -6.16
C VAL A 90 1.19 -9.35 -7.48
N ILE A 91 0.20 -8.49 -7.70
CA ILE A 91 0.08 -7.62 -8.88
C ILE A 91 0.27 -6.18 -8.42
N ALA A 92 1.34 -5.54 -8.89
CA ALA A 92 1.63 -4.14 -8.62
C ALA A 92 0.78 -3.24 -9.54
N ALA A 93 -0.48 -3.03 -9.17
CA ALA A 93 -1.44 -2.23 -9.93
C ALA A 93 -2.58 -1.72 -9.05
N THR A 94 -3.27 -0.70 -9.54
CA THR A 94 -4.49 -0.19 -8.91
C THR A 94 -5.71 -0.88 -9.54
N ALA A 95 -6.62 -1.36 -8.68
CA ALA A 95 -7.94 -1.82 -9.10
C ALA A 95 -8.82 -0.60 -9.40
N THR A 96 -9.38 -0.52 -10.60
CA THR A 96 -10.20 0.61 -11.06
C THR A 96 -11.68 0.31 -11.05
N GLN A 97 -12.06 -0.95 -11.26
CA GLN A 97 -13.44 -1.38 -11.33
C GLN A 97 -13.61 -2.82 -10.90
N ILE A 98 -14.73 -3.12 -10.28
CA ILE A 98 -15.14 -4.49 -9.94
C ILE A 98 -16.43 -4.79 -10.68
N ASP A 99 -16.40 -5.83 -11.51
CA ASP A 99 -17.58 -6.40 -12.16
C ASP A 99 -17.98 -7.69 -11.43
N TYR A 100 -18.96 -7.58 -10.57
CA TYR A 100 -19.46 -8.72 -9.79
C TYR A 100 -20.20 -9.73 -10.65
N GLY A 101 -20.87 -9.27 -11.72
CA GLY A 101 -21.62 -10.15 -12.63
C GLY A 101 -20.71 -11.08 -13.41
N ARG A 102 -19.56 -10.55 -13.85
CA ARG A 102 -18.54 -11.32 -14.57
C ARG A 102 -17.49 -11.95 -13.64
N GLY A 103 -17.45 -11.56 -12.36
CA GLY A 103 -16.46 -12.02 -11.41
C GLY A 103 -15.03 -11.58 -11.78
N VAL A 104 -14.85 -10.32 -12.16
CA VAL A 104 -13.54 -9.76 -12.54
C VAL A 104 -13.24 -8.43 -11.86
N VAL A 105 -11.95 -8.21 -11.54
CA VAL A 105 -11.40 -6.91 -11.14
C VAL A 105 -10.62 -6.35 -12.32
N ARG A 106 -10.94 -5.13 -12.76
CA ARG A 106 -10.19 -4.40 -13.79
C ARG A 106 -9.10 -3.55 -13.16
N LEU A 107 -7.93 -3.55 -13.77
CA LEU A 107 -6.76 -2.79 -13.34
C LEU A 107 -6.57 -1.53 -14.19
N THR A 108 -5.71 -0.62 -13.73
CA THR A 108 -5.30 0.57 -14.50
C THR A 108 -4.68 0.23 -15.86
N SER A 109 -4.12 -0.96 -16.02
CA SER A 109 -3.59 -1.49 -17.29
C SER A 109 -4.65 -2.08 -18.21
N GLU A 110 -5.94 -1.94 -17.91
CA GLU A 110 -7.08 -2.60 -18.58
C GLU A 110 -7.07 -4.15 -18.45
N GLN A 111 -6.08 -4.73 -17.79
CA GLN A 111 -6.07 -6.15 -17.48
C GLN A 111 -7.24 -6.51 -16.55
N GLU A 112 -7.90 -7.62 -16.83
CA GLU A 112 -8.92 -8.19 -15.97
C GLU A 112 -8.37 -9.37 -15.15
N VAL A 113 -8.65 -9.36 -13.85
CA VAL A 113 -8.25 -10.41 -12.92
C VAL A 113 -9.51 -11.13 -12.45
N PRO A 114 -9.74 -12.37 -12.90
CA PRO A 114 -10.95 -13.12 -12.53
C PRO A 114 -10.89 -13.63 -11.10
N PHE A 115 -12.05 -13.65 -10.43
CA PHE A 115 -12.21 -14.17 -9.06
C PHE A 115 -13.46 -15.02 -8.89
N ASP A 116 -13.40 -15.96 -7.96
CA ASP A 116 -14.55 -16.72 -7.44
C ASP A 116 -14.98 -16.14 -6.09
N ARG A 117 -14.03 -15.52 -5.37
CA ARG A 117 -14.26 -14.74 -4.14
C ARG A 117 -13.38 -13.49 -4.15
N LEU A 118 -13.92 -12.42 -3.59
CA LEU A 118 -13.25 -11.12 -3.53
C LEU A 118 -13.17 -10.63 -2.08
N VAL A 119 -12.00 -10.13 -1.70
CA VAL A 119 -11.77 -9.43 -0.43
C VAL A 119 -11.39 -7.99 -0.75
N LEU A 120 -12.13 -7.05 -0.18
CA LEU A 120 -11.85 -5.61 -0.32
C LEU A 120 -11.22 -5.08 0.96
N SER A 121 -10.00 -4.59 0.85
CA SER A 121 -9.23 -4.00 1.96
C SER A 121 -8.42 -2.80 1.47
N PRO A 122 -9.06 -1.82 0.78
CA PRO A 122 -8.35 -0.71 0.12
C PRO A 122 -7.73 0.28 1.11
N GLY A 123 -8.08 0.21 2.40
CA GLY A 123 -7.64 1.18 3.39
C GLY A 123 -8.40 2.51 3.28
N VAL A 124 -7.75 3.58 3.73
CA VAL A 124 -8.29 4.94 3.74
C VAL A 124 -7.28 5.92 3.15
N ASP A 125 -7.77 7.04 2.62
CA ASP A 125 -6.94 8.14 2.17
C ASP A 125 -7.57 9.49 2.58
N PHE A 126 -6.88 10.60 2.30
CA PHE A 126 -7.32 11.93 2.67
C PHE A 126 -8.23 12.53 1.61
N LEU A 127 -9.25 13.24 2.05
CA LEU A 127 -10.13 14.06 1.22
C LEU A 127 -9.64 15.52 1.27
N TYR A 128 -8.50 15.77 0.64
CA TYR A 128 -7.86 17.09 0.65
C TYR A 128 -8.71 18.20 0.02
N ASP A 129 -9.57 17.86 -0.92
CA ASP A 129 -10.52 18.77 -1.57
C ASP A 129 -11.57 19.34 -0.60
N GLN A 130 -11.82 18.65 0.51
CA GLN A 130 -12.73 19.09 1.57
C GLN A 130 -12.10 20.08 2.56
N VAL A 131 -10.79 20.31 2.46
CA VAL A 131 -10.08 21.25 3.32
C VAL A 131 -9.66 22.47 2.50
N ALA A 132 -10.20 23.63 2.83
CA ALA A 132 -9.90 24.87 2.12
C ALA A 132 -8.39 25.13 2.06
N GLY A 133 -7.86 25.34 0.86
CA GLY A 133 -6.44 25.58 0.61
C GLY A 133 -5.57 24.33 0.50
N MET A 134 -6.11 23.10 0.65
CA MET A 134 -5.35 21.84 0.61
C MET A 134 -5.50 21.05 -0.71
N ALA A 135 -6.23 21.56 -1.67
CA ALA A 135 -6.53 20.84 -2.91
C ALA A 135 -5.32 20.65 -3.85
N SER A 136 -4.26 21.47 -3.71
CA SER A 136 -3.07 21.38 -4.58
C SER A 136 -1.94 20.58 -3.94
N ASP A 137 -1.15 19.88 -4.77
CA ASP A 137 0.04 19.15 -4.34
C ASP A 137 1.05 20.07 -3.63
N ALA A 138 1.18 21.32 -4.09
CA ALA A 138 2.05 22.31 -3.47
C ALA A 138 1.61 22.68 -2.03
N ALA A 139 0.31 22.76 -1.77
CA ALA A 139 -0.22 22.98 -0.43
C ALA A 139 0.02 21.74 0.46
N GLN A 140 -0.23 20.55 -0.04
CA GLN A 140 -0.01 19.28 0.67
C GLN A 140 1.47 19.07 1.01
N ALA A 141 2.38 19.50 0.13
CA ALA A 141 3.82 19.44 0.39
C ALA A 141 4.29 20.45 1.45
N ARG A 142 3.53 21.53 1.68
CA ARG A 142 3.86 22.56 2.69
C ARG A 142 3.22 22.28 4.04
N VAL A 143 2.04 21.70 4.06
CA VAL A 143 1.30 21.34 5.28
C VAL A 143 1.28 19.81 5.37
N LEU A 144 2.32 19.30 6.00
CA LEU A 144 2.53 17.86 6.13
C LEU A 144 1.61 17.25 7.20
N HIS A 145 1.22 16.01 7.00
CA HIS A 145 0.45 15.24 7.99
C HIS A 145 1.34 14.20 8.70
N ALA A 146 0.95 13.83 9.92
CA ALA A 146 1.58 12.77 10.70
C ALA A 146 0.75 11.46 10.73
N TRP A 147 -0.33 11.39 9.92
CA TRP A 147 -1.33 10.31 10.03
C TRP A 147 -0.97 9.07 9.22
N LYS A 148 -0.58 9.24 7.96
CA LYS A 148 -0.25 8.14 7.04
C LYS A 148 1.26 8.01 6.94
N ALA A 149 1.81 6.84 7.24
CA ALA A 149 3.24 6.60 7.13
C ALA A 149 3.72 6.62 5.66
N GLY A 150 4.81 7.33 5.40
CA GLY A 150 5.36 7.44 4.05
C GLY A 150 6.32 8.62 3.90
N PRO A 151 6.47 9.15 2.68
CA PRO A 151 7.39 10.25 2.40
C PRO A 151 7.13 11.51 3.25
N GLN A 152 5.86 11.81 3.55
CA GLN A 152 5.52 12.96 4.40
C GLN A 152 5.99 12.79 5.86
N THR A 153 6.06 11.55 6.37
CA THR A 153 6.63 11.27 7.70
C THR A 153 8.09 11.68 7.75
N VAL A 154 8.85 11.32 6.71
CA VAL A 154 10.28 11.67 6.60
C VAL A 154 10.46 13.18 6.44
N ALA A 155 9.65 13.82 5.60
CA ALA A 155 9.69 15.26 5.39
C ALA A 155 9.33 16.03 6.67
N LEU A 156 8.33 15.57 7.43
CA LEU A 156 7.95 16.18 8.71
C LEU A 156 9.06 16.01 9.76
N ARG A 157 9.75 14.86 9.81
CA ARG A 157 10.93 14.68 10.65
C ARG A 157 12.02 15.69 10.31
N ALA A 158 12.32 15.87 9.03
CA ALA A 158 13.31 16.85 8.58
C ALA A 158 12.92 18.29 8.97
N GLN A 159 11.65 18.66 8.90
CA GLN A 159 11.17 19.96 9.40
C GLN A 159 11.41 20.11 10.90
N LEU A 160 11.12 19.07 11.70
CA LEU A 160 11.34 19.10 13.15
C LEU A 160 12.83 19.27 13.49
N GLU A 161 13.70 18.58 12.78
CA GLU A 161 15.17 18.68 12.98
C GLU A 161 15.72 20.06 12.60
N ALA A 162 15.12 20.71 11.60
CA ALA A 162 15.50 22.04 11.15
C ALA A 162 14.91 23.19 12.02
N MET A 163 14.02 22.89 12.95
CA MET A 163 13.45 23.91 13.84
C MET A 163 14.50 24.47 14.77
N ARG A 164 14.51 25.80 14.89
CA ARG A 164 15.31 26.50 15.91
C ARG A 164 14.72 26.30 17.31
N ASP A 165 15.54 26.34 18.33
CA ASP A 165 15.10 26.33 19.71
C ASP A 165 14.09 27.48 19.97
N GLY A 166 13.02 27.16 20.69
CA GLY A 166 11.92 28.10 20.94
C GLY A 166 10.99 28.31 19.76
N GLY A 167 11.13 27.55 18.67
CA GLY A 167 10.18 27.55 17.55
C GLY A 167 8.79 27.06 17.96
N VAL A 168 7.76 27.51 17.23
CA VAL A 168 6.36 27.11 17.46
C VAL A 168 6.01 25.92 16.58
N PHE A 169 5.55 24.83 17.19
CA PHE A 169 4.98 23.68 16.49
C PHE A 169 3.47 23.67 16.73
N ALA A 170 2.69 23.74 15.65
CA ALA A 170 1.23 23.71 15.70
C ALA A 170 0.68 22.39 15.17
N ILE A 171 -0.22 21.76 15.92
CA ILE A 171 -0.95 20.56 15.50
C ILE A 171 -2.41 20.95 15.31
N SER A 172 -2.92 20.76 14.10
CA SER A 172 -4.35 20.90 13.81
C SER A 172 -4.97 19.50 13.68
N ILE A 173 -6.01 19.28 14.47
CA ILE A 173 -6.78 18.01 14.45
C ILE A 173 -8.16 18.36 13.89
N PRO A 174 -8.59 17.77 12.77
CA PRO A 174 -9.95 17.98 12.26
C PRO A 174 -10.98 17.41 13.25
N ARG A 175 -12.16 18.02 13.22
CA ARG A 175 -13.31 17.61 14.07
C ARG A 175 -13.98 16.36 13.49
#